data_6f0bafe9ff3d2a8d3e027a0c6f3cc837
#
_entry.id   6f0bafe9ff3d2a8d3e027a0c6f3cc837
#
_cell.length_a   1.000
_cell.length_b   1.000
_cell.length_c   1.000
_cell.angle_alpha   90.00
_cell.angle_beta   90.00
_cell.angle_gamma   90.00
#
_symmetry.space_group_name_H-M   'P 1'
#
loop_
_entity.id
_entity.type
_entity.pdbx_description
1 polymer ?
#
loop_
_entity_poly.entity_id
_entity_poly.type
_entity_poly.pdbx_seq_one_letter_code
_entity_poly.pdbx_strand_id
1 'polypeptide(L)'
;MKYLEGQVRIPSGCAISAVISKDGNKMTGAAIMESMKPMHERSNGLGGGFAAYGIYPDYKDCFALHLFFHDNDCRAQCERYLKERLEVVWAEEIPTRKIPEITDEPLIWRYFATPLRSVLRSMQLDEQEYIARIVMYINRAIDGAYVFSSGKNMGVFKAVGYPE
;
A
#
# COMPACT_ATOMS: atom_id res chain seq x y z
N MET A 1 22.37 -17.77 -0.08
CA MET A 1 22.49 -18.37 1.26
C MET A 1 22.79 -19.85 1.07
N LYS A 2 23.94 -20.36 1.56
CA LYS A 2 24.22 -21.80 1.57
C LYS A 2 23.69 -22.33 2.90
N TYR A 3 22.69 -23.19 2.85
CA TYR A 3 22.24 -23.93 4.04
C TYR A 3 23.26 -25.03 4.32
N LEU A 4 23.70 -25.13 5.56
CA LEU A 4 24.52 -26.26 6.02
C LEU A 4 23.62 -27.52 6.08
N GLU A 5 24.19 -28.63 5.67
CA GLU A 5 23.52 -29.95 5.74
C GLU A 5 23.07 -30.21 7.20
N GLY A 6 21.79 -30.48 7.42
CA GLY A 6 21.21 -30.67 8.76
C GLY A 6 20.49 -29.46 9.36
N GLN A 7 20.49 -28.30 8.72
CA GLN A 7 19.61 -27.20 9.16
C GLN A 7 18.15 -27.49 8.85
N VAL A 8 17.30 -27.38 9.88
CA VAL A 8 15.85 -27.47 9.71
C VAL A 8 15.41 -26.34 8.75
N ARG A 9 14.83 -26.71 7.63
CA ARG A 9 14.20 -25.74 6.73
C ARG A 9 13.13 -25.00 7.52
N ILE A 10 13.21 -23.68 7.59
CA ILE A 10 12.10 -22.85 8.06
C ILE A 10 10.93 -23.15 7.12
N PRO A 11 9.80 -23.70 7.61
CA PRO A 11 8.67 -24.02 6.77
C PRO A 11 8.24 -22.78 6.00
N SER A 12 8.11 -22.88 4.68
CA SER A 12 7.43 -21.86 3.93
C SER A 12 5.94 -22.10 4.08
N GLY A 13 5.24 -21.17 4.68
CA GLY A 13 3.80 -21.26 4.86
C GLY A 13 3.18 -19.87 4.73
N CYS A 14 1.95 -19.82 4.19
CA CYS A 14 1.16 -18.60 4.13
C CYS A 14 -0.22 -18.91 4.69
N ALA A 15 -0.80 -17.94 5.36
CA ALA A 15 -2.19 -17.94 5.75
C ALA A 15 -2.84 -16.64 5.32
N ILE A 16 -4.10 -16.71 4.95
CA ILE A 16 -4.92 -15.56 4.60
C ILE A 16 -6.28 -15.70 5.28
N SER A 17 -6.78 -14.60 5.81
CA SER A 17 -8.13 -14.49 6.33
C SER A 17 -8.80 -13.26 5.73
N ALA A 18 -10.11 -13.34 5.50
CA ALA A 18 -10.88 -12.21 4.98
C ALA A 18 -12.25 -12.14 5.64
N VAL A 19 -12.71 -10.92 5.89
CA VAL A 19 -14.05 -10.63 6.43
C VAL A 19 -14.70 -9.58 5.56
N ILE A 20 -15.93 -9.84 5.11
CA ILE A 20 -16.72 -8.91 4.29
C ILE A 20 -18.09 -8.73 4.96
N SER A 21 -18.48 -7.47 5.19
CA SER A 21 -19.84 -7.14 5.58
C SER A 21 -20.76 -7.14 4.35
N LYS A 22 -21.75 -8.03 4.31
CA LYS A 22 -22.74 -8.05 3.23
C LYS A 22 -23.65 -6.83 3.24
N ASP A 23 -23.88 -6.26 4.41
CA ASP A 23 -24.78 -5.13 4.62
C ASP A 23 -24.04 -3.78 4.59
N GLY A 24 -22.74 -3.78 4.26
CA GLY A 24 -21.91 -2.59 4.23
C GLY A 24 -21.63 -1.98 5.60
N ASN A 25 -21.88 -2.70 6.69
CA ASN A 25 -21.62 -2.22 8.04
C ASN A 25 -20.11 -2.04 8.28
N LYS A 26 -19.76 -0.94 8.91
CA LYS A 26 -18.37 -0.71 9.36
C LYS A 26 -18.01 -1.74 10.43
N MET A 27 -16.81 -2.26 10.35
CA MET A 27 -16.24 -3.17 11.34
C MET A 27 -14.84 -2.71 11.73
N THR A 28 -14.43 -3.06 12.94
CA THR A 28 -13.05 -2.82 13.39
C THR A 28 -12.13 -3.89 12.84
N GLY A 29 -10.81 -3.63 12.82
CA GLY A 29 -9.80 -4.62 12.47
C GLY A 29 -9.69 -5.80 13.45
N ALA A 30 -10.34 -5.74 14.61
CA ALA A 30 -10.22 -6.75 15.66
C ALA A 30 -10.59 -8.16 15.17
N ALA A 31 -11.69 -8.29 14.41
CA ALA A 31 -12.14 -9.60 13.92
C ALA A 31 -11.10 -10.26 12.99
N ILE A 32 -10.46 -9.49 12.12
CA ILE A 32 -9.44 -10.02 11.22
C ILE A 32 -8.15 -10.36 11.98
N MET A 33 -7.76 -9.56 12.96
CA MET A 33 -6.61 -9.82 13.83
C MET A 33 -6.80 -11.11 14.63
N GLU A 34 -7.97 -11.28 15.27
CA GLU A 34 -8.28 -12.51 16.02
C GLU A 34 -8.28 -13.77 15.11
N SER A 35 -8.74 -13.63 13.88
CA SER A 35 -8.74 -14.75 12.93
C SER A 35 -7.32 -15.13 12.46
N MET A 36 -6.36 -14.21 12.54
CA MET A 36 -4.97 -14.46 12.14
C MET A 36 -4.12 -15.04 13.27
N LYS A 37 -4.44 -14.81 14.54
CA LYS A 37 -3.68 -15.34 15.68
C LYS A 37 -3.41 -16.85 15.60
N PRO A 38 -4.40 -17.74 15.34
CA PRO A 38 -4.15 -19.17 15.24
C PRO A 38 -3.32 -19.57 14.02
N MET A 39 -3.03 -18.61 13.11
CA MET A 39 -2.20 -18.85 11.93
C MET A 39 -0.71 -18.64 12.20
N HIS A 40 -0.31 -18.33 13.43
CA HIS A 40 1.09 -18.14 13.83
C HIS A 40 1.97 -19.31 13.39
N GLU A 41 1.56 -20.54 13.69
CA GLU A 41 2.28 -21.77 13.34
C GLU A 41 2.45 -21.99 11.81
N ARG A 42 1.71 -21.26 10.99
CA ARG A 42 1.80 -21.29 9.53
C ARG A 42 2.66 -20.16 8.96
N SER A 43 3.09 -19.23 9.80
CA SER A 43 3.96 -18.13 9.40
C SER A 43 5.42 -18.49 9.62
N ASN A 44 6.28 -17.98 8.75
CA ASN A 44 7.74 -18.09 8.91
C ASN A 44 8.37 -16.81 9.46
N GLY A 45 7.57 -15.82 9.85
CA GLY A 45 8.04 -14.53 10.37
C GLY A 45 8.67 -13.59 9.34
N LEU A 46 8.67 -13.94 8.05
CA LEU A 46 9.28 -13.11 7.01
C LEU A 46 8.42 -11.91 6.62
N GLY A 47 7.14 -11.94 6.93
CA GLY A 47 6.28 -10.80 6.69
C GLY A 47 4.80 -11.11 6.84
N GLY A 48 4.06 -10.06 7.11
CA GLY A 48 2.60 -10.06 7.16
C GLY A 48 2.03 -8.87 6.40
N GLY A 49 0.72 -8.78 6.33
CA GLY A 49 0.07 -7.64 5.69
C GLY A 49 -1.39 -7.56 6.04
N PHE A 50 -1.93 -6.38 5.80
CA PHE A 50 -3.31 -6.05 6.05
C PHE A 50 -3.84 -5.23 4.87
N ALA A 51 -5.00 -5.60 4.35
CA ALA A 51 -5.72 -4.82 3.35
C ALA A 51 -7.09 -4.43 3.90
N ALA A 52 -7.50 -3.20 3.71
CA ALA A 52 -8.79 -2.72 4.16
C ALA A 52 -9.45 -1.80 3.13
N TYR A 53 -10.76 -1.96 2.98
CA TYR A 53 -11.64 -1.10 2.20
C TYR A 53 -12.50 -0.26 3.13
N GLY A 54 -12.88 0.94 2.67
CA GLY A 54 -13.73 1.84 3.45
C GLY A 54 -13.00 2.57 4.59
N ILE A 55 -11.67 2.59 4.56
CA ILE A 55 -10.85 3.20 5.63
C ILE A 55 -10.68 4.71 5.49
N TYR A 56 -11.07 5.28 4.36
CA TYR A 56 -10.98 6.72 4.08
C TYR A 56 -12.35 7.31 3.74
N PRO A 57 -13.29 7.40 4.70
CA PRO A 57 -14.66 7.80 4.42
C PRO A 57 -14.79 9.21 3.82
N ASP A 58 -13.91 10.14 4.22
CA ASP A 58 -13.89 11.51 3.71
C ASP A 58 -13.33 11.62 2.27
N TYR A 59 -12.60 10.60 1.82
CA TYR A 59 -12.00 10.48 0.49
C TYR A 59 -12.48 9.24 -0.26
N LYS A 60 -13.70 8.78 0.03
CA LYS A 60 -14.25 7.52 -0.51
C LYS A 60 -14.26 7.41 -2.02
N ASP A 61 -14.36 8.54 -2.72
CA ASP A 61 -14.40 8.62 -4.17
C ASP A 61 -13.01 8.83 -4.80
N CYS A 62 -11.99 9.06 -3.98
CA CYS A 62 -10.61 9.22 -4.41
C CYS A 62 -9.86 7.89 -4.42
N PHE A 63 -8.89 7.79 -5.31
CA PHE A 63 -7.84 6.79 -5.19
C PHE A 63 -6.87 7.22 -4.11
N ALA A 64 -6.59 6.33 -3.15
CA ALA A 64 -5.55 6.51 -2.17
C ALA A 64 -4.27 5.87 -2.72
N LEU A 65 -3.28 6.69 -3.01
CA LEU A 65 -1.96 6.26 -3.45
C LEU A 65 -0.99 6.36 -2.28
N HIS A 66 -0.41 5.24 -1.88
CA HIS A 66 0.60 5.20 -0.81
C HIS A 66 1.97 4.96 -1.43
N LEU A 67 2.92 5.83 -1.12
CA LEU A 67 4.23 5.83 -1.75
C LEU A 67 5.35 5.84 -0.72
N PHE A 68 6.42 5.14 -1.06
CA PHE A 68 7.74 5.34 -0.49
C PHE A 68 8.54 6.29 -1.37
N PHE A 69 9.32 7.18 -0.74
CA PHE A 69 10.30 8.01 -1.41
C PHE A 69 11.62 7.90 -0.70
N HIS A 70 12.69 7.78 -1.48
CA HIS A 70 14.05 7.79 -0.95
C HIS A 70 14.41 9.14 -0.33
N ASP A 71 13.99 10.23 -0.98
CA ASP A 71 14.22 11.61 -0.55
C ASP A 71 13.16 12.58 -1.05
N ASN A 72 13.33 13.87 -0.72
CA ASN A 72 12.42 14.92 -1.15
C ASN A 72 12.54 15.27 -2.65
N ASP A 73 13.65 14.97 -3.29
CA ASP A 73 13.85 15.30 -4.71
C ASP A 73 13.05 14.35 -5.59
N CYS A 74 13.11 13.04 -5.31
CA CYS A 74 12.28 12.07 -6.02
C CYS A 74 10.80 12.25 -5.68
N ARG A 75 10.45 12.65 -4.45
CA ARG A 75 9.08 13.04 -4.11
C ARG A 75 8.60 14.21 -4.95
N ALA A 76 9.38 15.29 -5.03
CA ALA A 76 9.02 16.47 -5.82
C ALA A 76 8.86 16.12 -7.32
N GLN A 77 9.69 15.23 -7.85
CA GLN A 77 9.56 14.73 -9.22
C GLN A 77 8.24 13.94 -9.39
N CYS A 78 7.93 13.06 -8.47
CA CYS A 78 6.70 12.28 -8.50
C CYS A 78 5.45 13.17 -8.38
N GLU A 79 5.47 14.16 -7.48
CA GLU A 79 4.36 15.10 -7.32
C GLU A 79 4.09 15.92 -8.58
N ARG A 80 5.13 16.36 -9.30
CA ARG A 80 4.94 17.02 -10.61
C ARG A 80 4.24 16.10 -11.59
N TYR A 81 4.68 14.85 -11.67
CA TYR A 81 4.08 13.84 -12.54
C TYR A 81 2.61 13.58 -12.20
N LEU A 82 2.29 13.47 -10.89
CA LEU A 82 0.92 13.27 -10.42
C LEU A 82 0.03 14.47 -10.74
N LYS A 83 0.47 15.70 -10.45
CA LYS A 83 -0.32 16.94 -10.67
C LYS A 83 -0.67 17.21 -12.13
N GLU A 84 0.13 16.74 -13.07
CA GLU A 84 -0.18 16.83 -14.51
C GLU A 84 -1.27 15.87 -14.96
N ARG A 85 -1.59 14.84 -14.17
CA ARG A 85 -2.44 13.69 -14.57
C ARG A 85 -3.63 13.46 -13.68
N LEU A 86 -3.53 13.90 -12.43
CA LEU A 86 -4.53 13.71 -11.40
C LEU A 86 -4.88 15.04 -10.75
N GLU A 87 -6.11 15.16 -10.32
CA GLU A 87 -6.52 16.15 -9.33
C GLU A 87 -6.18 15.60 -7.94
N VAL A 88 -5.13 16.13 -7.33
CA VAL A 88 -4.72 15.75 -5.97
C VAL A 88 -5.57 16.56 -4.99
N VAL A 89 -6.49 15.90 -4.31
CA VAL A 89 -7.41 16.51 -3.34
C VAL A 89 -6.72 16.76 -2.01
N TRP A 90 -5.91 15.82 -1.56
CA TRP A 90 -5.16 15.89 -0.31
C TRP A 90 -3.87 15.07 -0.40
N ALA A 91 -2.84 15.53 0.30
CA ALA A 91 -1.58 14.81 0.43
C ALA A 91 -1.02 15.01 1.84
N GLU A 92 -0.49 13.94 2.42
CA GLU A 92 0.08 13.98 3.76
C GLU A 92 1.21 12.96 3.91
N GLU A 93 2.16 13.29 4.76
CA GLU A 93 3.13 12.32 5.23
C GLU A 93 2.45 11.36 6.22
N ILE A 94 2.67 10.07 6.03
CA ILE A 94 2.14 9.06 6.95
C ILE A 94 3.03 9.04 8.19
N PRO A 95 2.47 9.32 9.40
CA PRO A 95 3.26 9.30 10.63
C PRO A 95 3.89 7.93 10.86
N THR A 96 5.19 7.92 11.10
CA THR A 96 5.96 6.72 11.43
C THR A 96 6.54 6.83 12.84
N ARG A 97 6.72 5.68 13.48
CA ARG A 97 7.48 5.61 14.73
C ARG A 97 8.95 5.36 14.39
N LYS A 98 9.81 6.28 14.79
CA LYS A 98 11.26 6.10 14.62
C LYS A 98 11.76 4.94 15.48
N ILE A 99 12.53 4.07 14.87
CA ILE A 99 13.18 2.92 15.49
C ILE A 99 14.68 3.11 15.28
N PRO A 100 15.51 3.12 16.37
CA PRO A 100 16.94 3.43 16.26
C PRO A 100 17.72 2.51 15.33
N GLU A 101 17.25 1.28 15.15
CA GLU A 101 17.87 0.26 14.29
C GLU A 101 17.64 0.51 12.79
N ILE A 102 16.69 1.38 12.43
CA ILE A 102 16.41 1.77 11.04
C ILE A 102 17.01 3.15 10.82
N THR A 103 18.07 3.21 10.03
CA THR A 103 18.85 4.45 9.84
C THR A 103 18.58 5.15 8.49
N ASP A 104 17.91 4.45 7.56
CA ASP A 104 17.60 4.90 6.20
C ASP A 104 16.10 4.79 5.90
N GLU A 105 15.29 5.33 6.82
CA GLU A 105 13.84 5.31 6.67
C GLU A 105 13.42 6.05 5.39
N PRO A 106 12.60 5.44 4.52
CA PRO A 106 11.99 6.15 3.40
C PRO A 106 10.97 7.17 3.91
N LEU A 107 10.75 8.24 3.14
CA LEU A 107 9.60 9.09 3.34
C LEU A 107 8.35 8.33 2.90
N ILE A 108 7.32 8.28 3.75
CA ILE A 108 6.08 7.56 3.44
C ILE A 108 4.95 8.57 3.31
N TRP A 109 4.38 8.64 2.11
CA TRP A 109 3.34 9.61 1.79
C TRP A 109 2.07 8.96 1.28
N ARG A 110 0.95 9.61 1.53
CA ARG A 110 -0.36 9.25 1.01
C ARG A 110 -0.95 10.41 0.24
N TYR A 111 -1.46 10.11 -0.95
CA TYR A 111 -2.16 11.06 -1.82
C TYR A 111 -3.57 10.57 -2.08
N PHE A 112 -4.55 11.45 -1.92
CA PHE A 112 -5.92 11.20 -2.34
C PHE A 112 -6.15 11.98 -3.63
N ALA A 113 -6.44 11.27 -4.71
CA ALA A 113 -6.52 11.88 -6.02
C ALA A 113 -7.59 11.25 -6.89
N THR A 114 -8.07 12.02 -7.85
CA THR A 114 -8.98 11.56 -8.90
C THR A 114 -8.36 11.77 -10.28
N PRO A 115 -8.59 10.88 -11.25
CA PRO A 115 -8.17 11.08 -12.62
C PRO A 115 -8.82 12.32 -13.23
N LEU A 116 -8.05 13.09 -14.01
CA LEU A 116 -8.59 14.21 -14.77
C LEU A 116 -9.56 13.68 -15.84
N ARG A 117 -10.82 14.10 -15.79
CA ARG A 117 -11.88 13.63 -16.73
C ARG A 117 -11.54 13.87 -18.20
N SER A 118 -10.85 14.97 -18.50
CA SER A 118 -10.38 15.28 -19.86
C SER A 118 -9.42 14.21 -20.37
N VAL A 119 -8.52 13.74 -19.52
CA VAL A 119 -7.53 12.72 -19.88
C VAL A 119 -8.17 11.35 -20.06
N LEU A 120 -9.08 10.95 -19.18
CA LEU A 120 -9.81 9.68 -19.33
C LEU A 120 -10.58 9.63 -20.67
N ARG A 121 -11.26 10.73 -21.02
CA ARG A 121 -12.00 10.81 -22.30
C ARG A 121 -11.10 10.71 -23.52
N SER A 122 -9.96 11.41 -23.49
CA SER A 122 -9.02 11.39 -24.62
C SER A 122 -8.35 10.03 -24.81
N MET A 123 -8.11 9.30 -23.70
CA MET A 123 -7.45 7.99 -23.72
C MET A 123 -8.42 6.81 -23.86
N GLN A 124 -9.73 7.04 -23.74
CA GLN A 124 -10.77 5.99 -23.72
C GLN A 124 -10.50 4.89 -22.68
N LEU A 125 -9.97 5.29 -21.50
CA LEU A 125 -9.65 4.39 -20.40
C LEU A 125 -10.66 4.55 -19.26
N ASP A 126 -10.89 3.47 -18.54
CA ASP A 126 -11.51 3.56 -17.22
C ASP A 126 -10.51 4.09 -16.17
N GLU A 127 -11.05 4.50 -15.02
CA GLU A 127 -10.24 5.10 -13.96
C GLU A 127 -9.21 4.12 -13.39
N GLN A 128 -9.55 2.83 -13.27
CA GLN A 128 -8.68 1.82 -12.65
C GLN A 128 -7.50 1.51 -13.55
N GLU A 129 -7.75 1.31 -14.83
CA GLU A 129 -6.71 1.10 -15.83
C GLU A 129 -5.77 2.31 -15.91
N TYR A 130 -6.34 3.53 -15.86
CA TYR A 130 -5.54 4.75 -15.89
C TYR A 130 -4.62 4.85 -14.66
N ILE A 131 -5.15 4.61 -13.46
CA ILE A 131 -4.36 4.60 -12.22
C ILE A 131 -3.29 3.50 -12.26
N ALA A 132 -3.62 2.30 -12.76
CA ALA A 132 -2.63 1.24 -12.91
C ALA A 132 -1.45 1.66 -13.79
N ARG A 133 -1.71 2.36 -14.90
CA ARG A 133 -0.64 2.90 -15.76
C ARG A 133 0.21 3.96 -15.06
N ILE A 134 -0.40 4.83 -14.26
CA ILE A 134 0.32 5.82 -13.43
C ILE A 134 1.24 5.11 -12.44
N VAL A 135 0.71 4.10 -11.72
CA VAL A 135 1.49 3.30 -10.77
C VAL A 135 2.68 2.62 -11.46
N MET A 136 2.43 1.97 -12.59
CA MET A 136 3.49 1.31 -13.35
C MET A 136 4.57 2.29 -13.82
N TYR A 137 4.17 3.48 -14.27
CA TYR A 137 5.12 4.50 -14.69
C TYR A 137 5.98 4.96 -13.52
N ILE A 138 5.38 5.33 -12.38
CA ILE A 138 6.11 5.77 -11.19
C ILE A 138 7.13 4.70 -10.78
N ASN A 139 6.69 3.46 -10.64
CA ASN A 139 7.53 2.36 -10.17
C ASN A 139 8.66 1.97 -11.14
N ARG A 140 8.60 2.39 -12.41
CA ARG A 140 9.63 2.08 -13.42
C ARG A 140 10.52 3.25 -13.80
N ALA A 141 9.98 4.47 -13.76
CA ALA A 141 10.59 5.62 -14.41
C ALA A 141 11.03 6.73 -13.43
N ILE A 142 10.53 6.70 -12.20
CA ILE A 142 10.93 7.67 -11.17
C ILE A 142 11.80 6.95 -10.15
N ASP A 143 13.11 7.11 -10.28
CA ASP A 143 14.05 6.50 -9.35
C ASP A 143 13.83 7.02 -7.93
N GLY A 144 13.88 6.11 -6.95
CA GLY A 144 13.61 6.44 -5.55
C GLY A 144 12.13 6.61 -5.17
N ALA A 145 11.18 6.46 -6.10
CA ALA A 145 9.75 6.49 -5.80
C ALA A 145 9.09 5.13 -6.05
N TYR A 146 8.25 4.68 -5.12
CA TYR A 146 7.56 3.40 -5.24
C TYR A 146 6.14 3.46 -4.67
N VAL A 147 5.14 3.24 -5.51
CA VAL A 147 3.75 3.07 -5.08
C VAL A 147 3.56 1.65 -4.59
N PHE A 148 3.33 1.47 -3.28
CA PHE A 148 3.11 0.15 -2.69
C PHE A 148 1.63 -0.20 -2.50
N SER A 149 0.74 0.79 -2.59
CA SER A 149 -0.70 0.60 -2.52
C SER A 149 -1.42 1.64 -3.34
N SER A 150 -2.45 1.22 -4.09
CA SER A 150 -3.34 2.12 -4.81
C SER A 150 -4.75 1.52 -4.88
N GLY A 151 -5.77 2.36 -4.73
CA GLY A 151 -7.18 1.95 -4.88
C GLY A 151 -8.16 2.94 -4.28
N LYS A 152 -9.42 2.85 -4.69
CA LYS A 152 -10.49 3.69 -4.15
C LYS A 152 -10.83 3.29 -2.73
N ASN A 153 -10.76 4.27 -1.81
CA ASN A 153 -11.13 4.10 -0.41
C ASN A 153 -10.50 2.86 0.25
N MET A 154 -9.26 2.55 -0.10
CA MET A 154 -8.57 1.36 0.38
C MET A 154 -7.09 1.59 0.63
N GLY A 155 -6.50 0.71 1.40
CA GLY A 155 -5.06 0.63 1.58
C GLY A 155 -4.60 -0.81 1.80
N VAL A 156 -3.38 -1.09 1.37
CA VAL A 156 -2.66 -2.34 1.63
C VAL A 156 -1.41 -1.98 2.40
N PHE A 157 -1.23 -2.60 3.54
CA PHE A 157 -0.09 -2.37 4.43
C PHE A 157 0.67 -3.69 4.60
N LYS A 158 1.99 -3.61 4.60
CA LYS A 158 2.87 -4.76 4.78
C LYS A 158 3.92 -4.45 5.83
N ALA A 159 4.31 -5.46 6.57
CA ALA A 159 5.37 -5.40 7.56
C ALA A 159 6.18 -6.69 7.57
N VAL A 160 7.42 -6.60 8.04
CA VAL A 160 8.24 -7.76 8.37
C VAL A 160 7.85 -8.23 9.76
N GLY A 161 7.69 -9.53 9.94
CA GLY A 161 7.33 -10.13 11.22
C GLY A 161 6.20 -11.15 11.12
N TYR A 162 5.67 -11.53 12.27
CA TYR A 162 4.49 -12.39 12.36
C TYR A 162 3.20 -11.56 12.21
N PRO A 163 2.08 -12.18 11.79
CA PRO A 163 0.84 -11.48 11.47
C PRO A 163 -0.04 -11.13 12.69
N GLU A 164 0.47 -11.14 13.88
CA GLU A 164 -0.23 -10.88 15.15
C GLU A 164 0.03 -9.50 15.75
#